data_1af375529b2e42b18ebb2371ca9e40bc
#
_entry.id   1af375529b2e42b18ebb2371ca9e40bc
#
_cell.length_a   1.000
_cell.length_b   1.000
_cell.length_c   1.000
_cell.angle_alpha   90.00
_cell.angle_beta   90.00
_cell.angle_gamma   90.00
#
_symmetry.space_group_name_H-M   'P 1'
#
loop_
_entity.id
_entity.type
_entity.pdbx_description
1 polymer ?
#
loop_
_entity_poly.entity_id
_entity_poly.type
_entity_poly.pdbx_seq_one_letter_code
_entity_poly.pdbx_strand_id
1 'polypeptide(L)'
;VSNYHKISPFSLINQNGDTITEQFYNGKIYVADFFFTTCQDICPIMTRNMHILQEKLKNDEEVFLLSHTVMHEVDTVEILKKYSMDYNVNYNKWNLVNGDKEQIYNLARKSYLAAEDVEFKKYDLIHTENFVLIDKESQIRGFYDGTKIDQINLLLDDLEILKNSYK
;
A
#
# COMPACT_ATOMS: atom_id res chain seq x y z
N VAL A 1 -26.08 9.41 -2.25
CA VAL A 1 -24.63 9.60 -2.44
C VAL A 1 -23.91 8.80 -1.37
N SER A 2 -23.29 7.68 -1.75
CA SER A 2 -22.50 6.88 -0.83
C SER A 2 -21.21 7.66 -0.50
N ASN A 3 -21.08 8.08 0.74
CA ASN A 3 -19.85 8.72 1.21
C ASN A 3 -18.83 7.63 1.54
N TYR A 4 -17.90 7.40 0.61
CA TYR A 4 -16.77 6.51 0.86
C TYR A 4 -15.76 7.23 1.76
N HIS A 5 -15.07 6.46 2.60
CA HIS A 5 -14.05 7.00 3.47
C HIS A 5 -12.83 7.49 2.66
N LYS A 6 -12.38 8.71 2.94
CA LYS A 6 -11.24 9.31 2.24
C LYS A 6 -9.94 9.13 3.01
N ILE A 7 -8.86 8.95 2.23
CA ILE A 7 -7.51 8.87 2.78
C ILE A 7 -7.05 10.26 3.24
N SER A 8 -6.49 10.33 4.44
CA SER A 8 -5.96 11.57 5.01
C SER A 8 -4.65 11.97 4.33
N PRO A 9 -4.29 13.28 4.33
CA PRO A 9 -2.99 13.73 3.84
C PRO A 9 -1.83 13.03 4.53
N PHE A 10 -0.75 12.78 3.79
CA PHE A 10 0.46 12.18 4.32
C PHE A 10 1.72 12.73 3.64
N SER A 11 2.86 12.60 4.31
CA SER A 11 4.17 12.92 3.76
C SER A 11 5.16 11.84 4.21
N LEU A 12 5.62 11.04 3.26
CA LEU A 12 6.44 9.86 3.51
C LEU A 12 7.66 9.89 2.58
N ILE A 13 8.64 9.04 2.85
CA ILE A 13 9.88 8.99 2.07
C ILE A 13 9.98 7.61 1.42
N ASN A 14 10.24 7.55 0.12
CA ASN A 14 10.32 6.29 -0.60
C ASN A 14 11.73 5.68 -0.59
N GLN A 15 11.88 4.52 -1.26
CA GLN A 15 13.13 3.78 -1.37
C GLN A 15 14.26 4.53 -2.08
N ASN A 16 13.96 5.62 -2.75
CA ASN A 16 14.94 6.49 -3.42
C ASN A 16 15.25 7.77 -2.63
N GLY A 17 14.65 7.92 -1.43
CA GLY A 17 14.80 9.11 -0.61
C GLY A 17 13.92 10.29 -1.03
N ASP A 18 12.99 10.09 -1.94
CA ASP A 18 12.07 11.13 -2.41
C ASP A 18 10.86 11.24 -1.49
N THR A 19 10.38 12.46 -1.29
CA THR A 19 9.15 12.70 -0.52
C THR A 19 7.92 12.36 -1.37
N ILE A 20 7.05 11.51 -0.81
CA ILE A 20 5.81 11.07 -1.45
C ILE A 20 4.64 11.56 -0.59
N THR A 21 3.73 12.29 -1.21
CA THR A 21 2.53 12.81 -0.54
C THR A 21 1.27 12.29 -1.24
N GLU A 22 0.11 12.51 -0.60
CA GLU A 22 -1.20 12.16 -1.18
C GLU A 22 -1.44 12.86 -2.51
N GLN A 23 -0.81 14.00 -2.74
CA GLN A 23 -0.97 14.76 -3.99
C GLN A 23 -0.46 13.98 -5.20
N PHE A 24 0.55 13.15 -5.03
CA PHE A 24 1.03 12.28 -6.11
C PHE A 24 -0.07 11.33 -6.59
N TYR A 25 -0.93 10.87 -5.68
CA TYR A 25 -1.98 9.89 -5.98
C TYR A 25 -3.32 10.51 -6.35
N ASN A 26 -3.46 11.83 -6.26
CA ASN A 26 -4.69 12.51 -6.68
C ASN A 26 -4.97 12.27 -8.17
N GLY A 27 -6.17 11.83 -8.49
CA GLY A 27 -6.55 11.49 -9.86
C GLY A 27 -6.02 10.15 -10.35
N LYS A 28 -5.41 9.36 -9.46
CA LYS A 28 -4.85 8.04 -9.78
C LYS A 28 -5.48 6.97 -8.88
N ILE A 29 -5.57 5.76 -9.41
CA ILE A 29 -5.99 4.59 -8.62
C ILE A 29 -4.74 3.97 -8.02
N TYR A 30 -4.79 3.51 -6.76
CA TYR A 30 -3.67 2.79 -6.20
C TYR A 30 -4.09 1.72 -5.21
N VAL A 31 -3.19 0.77 -4.97
CA VAL A 31 -3.36 -0.30 -4.00
C VAL A 31 -2.32 -0.09 -2.90
N ALA A 32 -2.77 -0.05 -1.66
CA ALA A 32 -1.92 0.19 -0.51
C ALA A 32 -1.85 -1.04 0.39
N ASP A 33 -0.67 -1.26 1.01
CA ASP A 33 -0.50 -2.26 2.05
C ASP A 33 0.51 -1.80 3.10
N PHE A 34 0.68 -2.62 4.13
CA PHE A 34 1.58 -2.37 5.25
C PHE A 34 2.45 -3.62 5.47
N PHE A 35 3.76 -3.43 5.63
CA PHE A 35 4.74 -4.51 5.70
C PHE A 35 5.94 -4.11 6.56
N PHE A 36 6.90 -5.02 6.73
CA PHE A 36 8.25 -4.68 7.20
C PHE A 36 9.25 -5.69 6.62
N THR A 37 10.47 -5.22 6.36
CA THR A 37 11.45 -5.99 5.57
C THR A 37 11.95 -7.25 6.27
N THR A 38 12.01 -7.24 7.61
CA THR A 38 12.50 -8.39 8.40
C THR A 38 11.43 -9.42 8.70
N CYS A 39 10.19 -9.20 8.27
CA CYS A 39 9.11 -10.17 8.43
C CYS A 39 9.40 -11.43 7.60
N GLN A 40 9.31 -12.61 8.22
CA GLN A 40 9.55 -13.89 7.57
C GLN A 40 8.28 -14.73 7.41
N ASP A 41 7.12 -14.14 7.66
CA ASP A 41 5.82 -14.81 7.65
C ASP A 41 4.98 -14.35 6.46
N ILE A 42 3.99 -13.47 6.68
CA ILE A 42 3.06 -13.06 5.63
C ILE A 42 3.62 -12.01 4.67
N CYS A 43 4.57 -11.18 5.11
CA CYS A 43 5.08 -10.08 4.28
C CYS A 43 5.76 -10.55 2.99
N PRO A 44 6.59 -11.62 2.98
CA PRO A 44 7.13 -12.11 1.71
C PRO A 44 6.05 -12.57 0.73
N ILE A 45 4.96 -13.15 1.24
CA ILE A 45 3.82 -13.58 0.42
C ILE A 45 3.11 -12.35 -0.15
N MET A 46 2.82 -11.36 0.69
CA MET A 46 2.16 -10.12 0.28
C MET A 46 3.01 -9.35 -0.73
N THR A 47 4.32 -9.26 -0.50
CA THR A 47 5.23 -8.55 -1.41
C THR A 47 5.30 -9.25 -2.77
N ARG A 48 5.34 -10.58 -2.81
CA ARG A 48 5.28 -11.33 -4.07
C ARG A 48 3.95 -11.11 -4.78
N ASN A 49 2.85 -11.06 -4.05
CA ASN A 49 1.53 -10.80 -4.63
C ASN A 49 1.41 -9.36 -5.12
N MET A 50 2.02 -8.41 -4.42
CA MET A 50 2.11 -7.02 -4.90
C MET A 50 2.94 -6.94 -6.19
N HIS A 51 4.01 -7.73 -6.29
CA HIS A 51 4.81 -7.83 -7.52
C HIS A 51 3.99 -8.41 -8.69
N ILE A 52 3.11 -9.37 -8.42
CA ILE A 52 2.17 -9.89 -9.44
C ILE A 52 1.29 -8.75 -9.97
N LEU A 53 0.76 -7.92 -9.07
CA LEU A 53 -0.01 -6.73 -9.46
C LEU A 53 0.83 -5.79 -10.31
N GLN A 54 2.08 -5.52 -9.91
CA GLN A 54 2.99 -4.68 -10.67
C GLN A 54 3.16 -5.18 -12.10
N GLU A 55 3.39 -6.48 -12.27
CA GLU A 55 3.60 -7.07 -13.60
C GLU A 55 2.33 -7.02 -14.46
N LYS A 56 1.18 -7.29 -13.88
CA LYS A 56 -0.11 -7.24 -14.59
C LYS A 56 -0.53 -5.82 -14.94
N LEU A 57 -0.09 -4.83 -14.18
CA LEU A 57 -0.48 -3.43 -14.34
C LEU A 57 0.66 -2.56 -14.91
N LYS A 58 1.75 -3.15 -15.35
CA LYS A 58 2.95 -2.41 -15.78
C LYS A 58 2.71 -1.43 -16.92
N ASN A 59 1.75 -1.72 -17.78
CA ASN A 59 1.39 -0.86 -18.92
C ASN A 59 0.22 0.08 -18.61
N ASP A 60 -0.31 0.05 -17.41
CA ASP A 60 -1.42 0.88 -16.98
C ASP A 60 -0.88 2.10 -16.24
N GLU A 61 -0.90 3.26 -16.90
CA GLU A 61 -0.34 4.50 -16.36
C GLU A 61 -1.22 5.16 -15.30
N GLU A 62 -2.42 4.63 -15.05
CA GLU A 62 -3.36 5.22 -14.10
C GLU A 62 -3.38 4.50 -12.75
N VAL A 63 -2.72 3.36 -12.62
CA VAL A 63 -2.74 2.52 -11.42
C VAL A 63 -1.35 2.39 -10.82
N PHE A 64 -1.26 2.60 -9.51
CA PHE A 64 0.00 2.60 -8.75
C PHE A 64 -0.11 1.71 -7.51
N LEU A 65 1.03 1.42 -6.90
CA LEU A 65 1.15 0.59 -5.70
C LEU A 65 1.92 1.36 -4.63
N LEU A 66 1.51 1.21 -3.37
CA LEU A 66 2.10 1.93 -2.25
C LEU A 66 2.18 1.02 -1.03
N SER A 67 3.39 0.66 -0.62
CA SER A 67 3.65 -0.19 0.54
C SER A 67 4.32 0.61 1.65
N HIS A 68 3.71 0.60 2.84
CA HIS A 68 4.17 1.37 4.01
C HIS A 68 4.89 0.44 4.96
N THR A 69 6.12 0.77 5.37
CA THR A 69 6.76 0.01 6.43
C THR A 69 6.21 0.40 7.80
N VAL A 70 5.97 -0.62 8.64
CA VAL A 70 5.53 -0.42 10.02
C VAL A 70 6.71 -0.42 11.01
N MET A 71 7.93 -0.64 10.52
CA MET A 71 9.17 -0.62 11.33
C MET A 71 10.08 0.51 10.88
N HIS A 72 9.66 1.75 11.11
CA HIS A 72 10.35 2.92 10.58
C HIS A 72 11.81 3.05 11.05
N GLU A 73 12.15 2.55 12.26
CA GLU A 73 13.50 2.63 12.80
C GLU A 73 14.46 1.64 12.14
N VAL A 74 13.93 0.51 11.67
CA VAL A 74 14.71 -0.57 11.04
C VAL A 74 14.77 -0.38 9.53
N ASP A 75 13.64 -0.08 8.91
CA ASP A 75 13.50 -0.01 7.46
C ASP A 75 13.87 1.37 6.93
N THR A 76 15.16 1.70 7.00
CA THR A 76 15.71 2.93 6.46
C THR A 76 15.58 2.98 4.93
N VAL A 77 15.84 4.13 4.33
CA VAL A 77 15.83 4.29 2.87
C VAL A 77 16.77 3.27 2.22
N GLU A 78 17.97 3.06 2.78
CA GLU A 78 18.92 2.09 2.24
C GLU A 78 18.39 0.66 2.27
N ILE A 79 17.75 0.26 3.36
CA ILE A 79 17.15 -1.07 3.51
C ILE A 79 15.98 -1.23 2.58
N LEU A 80 15.12 -0.22 2.47
CA LEU A 80 14.00 -0.24 1.52
C LEU A 80 14.50 -0.33 0.08
N LYS A 81 15.59 0.35 -0.24
CA LYS A 81 16.21 0.28 -1.57
C LYS A 81 16.68 -1.13 -1.88
N LYS A 82 17.38 -1.78 -0.93
CA LYS A 82 17.83 -3.16 -1.10
C LYS A 82 16.65 -4.10 -1.26
N TYR A 83 15.62 -3.95 -0.44
CA TYR A 83 14.40 -4.76 -0.51
C TYR A 83 13.73 -4.60 -1.88
N SER A 84 13.67 -3.37 -2.38
CA SER A 84 13.10 -3.09 -3.69
C SER A 84 13.86 -3.79 -4.81
N MET A 85 15.18 -3.89 -4.71
CA MET A 85 16.01 -4.60 -5.67
C MET A 85 15.79 -6.10 -5.58
N ASP A 86 15.69 -6.65 -4.38
CA ASP A 86 15.47 -8.08 -4.15
C ASP A 86 14.13 -8.56 -4.72
N TYR A 87 13.11 -7.70 -4.71
CA TYR A 87 11.76 -8.03 -5.20
C TYR A 87 11.45 -7.40 -6.56
N ASN A 88 12.44 -6.83 -7.23
CA ASN A 88 12.28 -6.20 -8.57
C ASN A 88 11.16 -5.15 -8.59
N VAL A 89 11.16 -4.27 -7.60
CA VAL A 89 10.20 -3.17 -7.49
C VAL A 89 10.57 -2.07 -8.48
N ASN A 90 9.62 -1.70 -9.34
CA ASN A 90 9.76 -0.56 -10.24
C ASN A 90 9.24 0.70 -9.54
N TYR A 91 10.14 1.62 -9.18
CA TYR A 91 9.78 2.82 -8.42
C TYR A 91 8.82 3.76 -9.17
N ASN A 92 8.72 3.64 -10.49
CA ASN A 92 7.75 4.40 -11.28
C ASN A 92 6.31 3.90 -11.08
N LYS A 93 6.15 2.69 -10.59
CA LYS A 93 4.86 2.04 -10.38
C LYS A 93 4.57 1.83 -8.89
N TRP A 94 5.59 1.51 -8.11
CA TRP A 94 5.43 1.00 -6.75
C TRP A 94 6.43 1.67 -5.81
N ASN A 95 5.92 2.46 -4.87
CA ASN A 95 6.72 3.08 -3.82
C ASN A 95 6.68 2.24 -2.54
N LEU A 96 7.86 2.03 -1.96
CA LEU A 96 8.02 1.50 -0.60
C LEU A 96 8.34 2.70 0.28
N VAL A 97 7.48 3.02 1.24
CA VAL A 97 7.60 4.28 1.99
C VAL A 97 7.79 4.07 3.47
N ASN A 98 8.53 5.00 4.06
CA ASN A 98 8.78 5.11 5.48
C ASN A 98 8.32 6.48 5.94
N GLY A 99 7.97 6.59 7.21
CA GLY A 99 7.58 7.84 7.84
C GLY A 99 7.66 7.67 9.35
N ASP A 100 7.28 8.69 10.12
CA ASP A 100 7.28 8.51 11.55
C ASP A 100 6.21 7.50 11.98
N LYS A 101 6.48 6.83 13.09
CA LYS A 101 5.68 5.70 13.59
C LYS A 101 4.21 6.08 13.81
N GLU A 102 3.97 7.25 14.38
CA GLU A 102 2.60 7.70 14.66
C GLU A 102 1.82 7.94 13.37
N GLN A 103 2.46 8.56 12.38
CA GLN A 103 1.84 8.79 11.07
C GLN A 103 1.46 7.47 10.40
N ILE A 104 2.40 6.50 10.38
CA ILE A 104 2.14 5.18 9.78
C ILE A 104 1.00 4.46 10.52
N TYR A 105 0.97 4.50 11.84
CA TYR A 105 -0.10 3.88 12.62
C TYR A 105 -1.46 4.52 12.34
N ASN A 106 -1.50 5.84 12.29
CA ASN A 106 -2.75 6.56 11.98
C ASN A 106 -3.23 6.27 10.56
N LEU A 107 -2.32 6.17 9.61
CA LEU A 107 -2.67 5.78 8.24
C LEU A 107 -3.27 4.37 8.22
N ALA A 108 -2.64 3.41 8.88
CA ALA A 108 -3.11 2.02 8.89
C ALA A 108 -4.47 1.86 9.56
N ARG A 109 -4.69 2.54 10.68
CA ARG A 109 -5.90 2.35 11.51
C ARG A 109 -7.04 3.27 11.11
N LYS A 110 -6.77 4.56 10.93
CA LYS A 110 -7.81 5.58 10.78
C LYS A 110 -8.02 6.01 9.33
N SER A 111 -6.98 5.97 8.52
CA SER A 111 -7.06 6.42 7.14
C SER A 111 -7.39 5.27 6.20
N TYR A 112 -6.52 4.27 6.09
CA TYR A 112 -6.75 3.12 5.22
C TYR A 112 -7.67 2.06 5.83
N LEU A 113 -7.90 2.11 7.12
CA LEU A 113 -8.71 1.11 7.85
C LEU A 113 -8.21 -0.31 7.62
N ALA A 114 -6.91 -0.46 7.37
CA ALA A 114 -6.28 -1.72 7.02
C ALA A 114 -6.01 -2.59 8.23
N ALA A 115 -5.90 -1.99 9.42
CA ALA A 115 -5.71 -2.66 10.70
C ALA A 115 -6.90 -2.43 11.59
N GLU A 116 -7.25 -3.43 12.40
CA GLU A 116 -8.35 -3.32 13.34
C GLU A 116 -8.02 -2.30 14.44
N ASP A 117 -9.07 -1.67 14.98
CA ASP A 117 -8.95 -0.72 16.08
C ASP A 117 -8.77 -1.46 17.41
N VAL A 118 -7.63 -2.14 17.56
CA VAL A 118 -7.22 -2.80 18.79
C VAL A 118 -6.38 -1.82 19.60
N GLU A 119 -6.45 -1.88 20.92
CA GLU A 119 -5.52 -1.13 21.76
C GLU A 119 -4.10 -1.60 21.47
N PHE A 120 -3.35 -0.83 20.70
CA PHE A 120 -1.95 -1.11 20.44
C PHE A 120 -1.14 -0.74 21.67
N LYS A 121 -0.56 -1.74 22.30
CA LYS A 121 0.48 -1.49 23.31
C LYS A 121 1.65 -0.81 22.59
N LYS A 122 2.40 0.00 23.32
CA LYS A 122 3.49 0.84 22.79
C LYS A 122 4.51 0.10 21.92
N TYR A 123 4.55 -1.23 21.97
CA TYR A 123 5.52 -2.05 21.27
C TYR A 123 4.90 -3.04 20.28
N ASP A 124 3.58 -2.99 20.09
CA ASP A 124 2.93 -3.91 19.16
C ASP A 124 3.13 -3.42 17.73
N LEU A 125 3.60 -4.32 16.86
CA LEU A 125 3.65 -4.07 15.43
C LEU A 125 2.26 -4.17 14.84
N ILE A 126 1.98 -3.32 13.86
CA ILE A 126 0.77 -3.46 13.07
C ILE A 126 0.91 -4.71 12.20
N HIS A 127 -0.02 -5.64 12.36
CA HIS A 127 -0.13 -6.80 11.50
C HIS A 127 -1.42 -6.67 10.71
N THR A 128 -1.30 -6.58 9.39
CA THR A 128 -2.45 -6.57 8.51
C THR A 128 -2.14 -7.33 7.23
N GLU A 129 -3.08 -8.16 6.79
CA GLU A 129 -3.00 -8.92 5.56
C GLU A 129 -3.73 -8.22 4.42
N ASN A 130 -4.31 -7.05 4.67
CA ASN A 130 -5.18 -6.38 3.71
C ASN A 130 -4.41 -5.56 2.68
N PHE A 131 -4.78 -5.75 1.42
CA PHE A 131 -4.56 -4.77 0.36
C PHE A 131 -5.80 -3.88 0.29
N VAL A 132 -5.59 -2.58 0.16
CA VAL A 132 -6.68 -1.59 0.12
C VAL A 132 -6.67 -0.93 -1.25
N LEU A 133 -7.82 -0.96 -1.94
CA LEU A 133 -7.99 -0.32 -3.24
C LEU A 133 -8.54 1.08 -3.04
N ILE A 134 -7.84 2.08 -3.59
CA ILE A 134 -8.18 3.49 -3.46
C ILE A 134 -8.45 4.08 -4.85
N ASP A 135 -9.53 4.84 -4.99
CA ASP A 135 -9.95 5.44 -6.26
C ASP A 135 -9.29 6.80 -6.54
N LYS A 136 -9.66 7.41 -7.67
CA LYS A 136 -9.09 8.69 -8.11
C LYS A 136 -9.47 9.87 -7.21
N GLU A 137 -10.49 9.72 -6.38
CA GLU A 137 -10.93 10.72 -5.39
C GLU A 137 -10.39 10.44 -3.99
N SER A 138 -9.37 9.58 -3.88
CA SER A 138 -8.76 9.18 -2.60
C SER A 138 -9.73 8.47 -1.65
N GLN A 139 -10.71 7.77 -2.18
CA GLN A 139 -11.71 7.03 -1.41
C GLN A 139 -11.42 5.53 -1.44
N ILE A 140 -11.66 4.85 -0.31
CA ILE A 140 -11.51 3.39 -0.22
C ILE A 140 -12.64 2.73 -1.01
N ARG A 141 -12.28 1.78 -1.88
CA ARG A 141 -13.22 1.05 -2.70
C ARG A 141 -13.27 -0.45 -2.39
N GLY A 142 -12.30 -0.99 -1.71
CA GLY A 142 -12.31 -2.40 -1.33
C GLY A 142 -11.13 -2.83 -0.50
N PHE A 143 -11.29 -3.97 0.18
CA PHE A 143 -10.26 -4.65 0.99
C PHE A 143 -10.10 -6.08 0.45
N TYR A 144 -8.86 -6.53 0.35
CA TYR A 144 -8.52 -7.84 -0.21
C TYR A 144 -7.44 -8.49 0.64
N ASP A 145 -7.55 -9.79 0.89
CA ASP A 145 -6.50 -10.51 1.58
C ASP A 145 -5.29 -10.64 0.65
N GLY A 146 -4.21 -9.92 0.98
CA GLY A 146 -2.99 -9.87 0.18
C GLY A 146 -2.18 -11.17 0.17
N THR A 147 -2.56 -12.16 0.98
CA THR A 147 -1.90 -13.46 1.03
C THR A 147 -2.54 -14.50 0.12
N LYS A 148 -3.70 -14.20 -0.48
CA LYS A 148 -4.50 -15.17 -1.25
C LYS A 148 -4.61 -14.78 -2.72
N ILE A 149 -4.23 -15.68 -3.61
CA ILE A 149 -4.25 -15.45 -5.07
C ILE A 149 -5.67 -15.19 -5.58
N ASP A 150 -6.68 -15.89 -5.04
CA ASP A 150 -8.07 -15.66 -5.43
C ASP A 150 -8.51 -14.23 -5.09
N GLN A 151 -8.04 -13.67 -3.99
CA GLN A 151 -8.31 -12.27 -3.60
C GLN A 151 -7.56 -11.29 -4.51
N ILE A 152 -6.36 -11.62 -4.94
CA ILE A 152 -5.62 -10.80 -5.91
C ILE A 152 -6.35 -10.76 -7.26
N ASN A 153 -6.88 -11.89 -7.70
CA ASN A 153 -7.68 -11.97 -8.92
C ASN A 153 -8.97 -11.16 -8.80
N LEU A 154 -9.63 -11.22 -7.63
CA LEU A 154 -10.84 -10.41 -7.37
C LEU A 154 -10.49 -8.92 -7.41
N LEU A 155 -9.37 -8.52 -6.81
CA LEU A 155 -8.89 -7.14 -6.85
C LEU A 155 -8.71 -6.66 -8.31
N LEU A 156 -8.10 -7.49 -9.15
CA LEU A 156 -7.90 -7.15 -10.56
C LEU A 156 -9.22 -7.00 -11.30
N ASP A 157 -10.20 -7.86 -11.03
CA ASP A 157 -11.54 -7.76 -11.62
C ASP A 157 -12.25 -6.48 -11.17
N ASP A 158 -12.21 -6.18 -9.88
CA ASP A 158 -12.82 -4.96 -9.31
C ASP A 158 -12.13 -3.71 -9.84
N LEU A 159 -10.81 -3.77 -10.05
CA LEU A 159 -10.03 -2.68 -10.62
C LEU A 159 -10.51 -2.35 -12.03
N GLU A 160 -10.77 -3.35 -12.87
CA GLU A 160 -11.30 -3.14 -14.22
C GLU A 160 -12.70 -2.51 -14.18
N ILE A 161 -13.53 -2.94 -13.26
CA ILE A 161 -14.88 -2.34 -13.06
C ILE A 161 -14.72 -0.86 -12.66
N LEU A 162 -13.82 -0.57 -11.73
CA LEU A 162 -13.57 0.79 -11.27
C LEU A 162 -13.06 1.68 -12.40
N LYS A 163 -12.08 1.21 -13.19
CA LYS A 163 -11.55 1.95 -14.33
C LYS A 163 -12.64 2.26 -15.36
N ASN A 164 -13.51 1.28 -15.64
CA ASN A 164 -14.59 1.46 -16.59
C ASN A 164 -15.65 2.46 -16.11
N SER A 165 -15.79 2.66 -14.80
CA SER A 165 -16.71 3.64 -14.23
C SER A 165 -16.33 5.09 -14.54
N TYR A 166 -15.07 5.32 -14.94
CA TYR A 166 -14.58 6.66 -15.29
C TYR A 166 -14.68 6.99 -16.78
N LYS A 167 -15.14 6.04 -17.59
CA LYS A 167 -15.28 6.23 -19.05
C LYS A 167 -16.65 6.80 -19.42
#